data_30bb6a87108c4486feb029056fd33126
#
_entry.id   30bb6a87108c4486feb029056fd33126
#
_cell.length_a   1.000
_cell.length_b   1.000
_cell.length_c   1.000
_cell.angle_alpha   90.00
_cell.angle_beta   90.00
_cell.angle_gamma   90.00
#
_symmetry.space_group_name_H-M   'P 1'
#
loop_
_entity.id
_entity.type
_entity.pdbx_description
1 polymer ?
#
loop_
_entity_poly.entity_id
_entity_poly.type
_entity_poly.pdbx_seq_one_letter_code
_entity_poly.pdbx_strand_id
1 'polypeptide(L)'
;ALDDDGFLPESCVSPLRQWLGALASDAAARQDVAHRSLTGAIGSLLAQSELLAVELASQEAEHAELRRAATSEHDDALERVIEATEDGSMLHGEVLARWQEFVGTGDLFRSLEVQVGRVRDRVTSLLRGRPAPAKRVEQAIGSSLVELLVAESQRACLATERSWRRAGTSQQALNRALAEVPSQTGLEVVAAALVHDWQRQVLTLVRSEGSDKRLTARLLSLGVNGAGVVLMILVFAHTGGLTGGEVGIAGGTAILAQRVLEAVFGDQAMRGMTKRAREDLSERATALFANQAKCFTDALPLPTPSADTLREQLRACQEAATSLRVLPAARGRRTAGRRGR
;
A
#
# COMPACT_ATOMS: atom_id res chain seq x y z
N ALA A 1 37.34 19.42 -57.06
CA ALA A 1 36.29 19.64 -58.04
C ALA A 1 36.06 18.32 -58.78
N LEU A 2 34.86 18.07 -59.28
CA LEU A 2 34.52 16.95 -60.12
C LEU A 2 35.13 17.21 -61.54
N ASP A 3 35.39 16.15 -62.32
CA ASP A 3 35.77 16.29 -63.75
C ASP A 3 34.54 16.68 -64.59
N ASP A 4 34.75 16.88 -65.89
CA ASP A 4 33.71 17.34 -66.83
C ASP A 4 32.52 16.33 -66.95
N ASP A 5 32.76 15.07 -66.63
CA ASP A 5 31.77 14.00 -66.65
C ASP A 5 31.08 13.81 -65.26
N GLY A 6 31.41 14.63 -64.25
CA GLY A 6 30.83 14.59 -62.93
C GLY A 6 31.42 13.55 -61.92
N PHE A 7 32.59 12.98 -62.31
CA PHE A 7 33.30 12.03 -61.44
C PHE A 7 34.45 12.71 -60.67
N LEU A 8 34.90 12.02 -59.60
CA LEU A 8 36.08 12.44 -58.86
C LEU A 8 37.36 12.17 -59.71
N PRO A 9 38.33 13.12 -59.79
CA PRO A 9 39.59 12.92 -60.42
C PRO A 9 40.31 11.65 -59.97
N GLU A 10 40.99 10.96 -60.87
CA GLU A 10 41.73 9.72 -60.62
C GLU A 10 42.69 9.86 -59.39
N SER A 11 43.32 11.02 -59.26
CA SER A 11 44.24 11.34 -58.18
C SER A 11 43.54 11.25 -56.77
N CYS A 12 42.25 11.52 -56.73
CA CYS A 12 41.45 11.43 -55.45
C CYS A 12 40.99 9.98 -55.18
N VAL A 13 40.81 9.18 -56.23
CA VAL A 13 40.26 7.81 -56.13
C VAL A 13 41.39 6.77 -56.05
N SER A 14 42.58 7.06 -56.64
CA SER A 14 43.72 6.15 -56.68
C SER A 14 44.13 5.59 -55.31
N PRO A 15 44.24 6.39 -54.24
CA PRO A 15 44.56 5.83 -52.85
C PRO A 15 43.55 4.83 -52.38
N LEU A 16 42.26 5.08 -52.61
CA LEU A 16 41.19 4.17 -52.22
C LEU A 16 41.21 2.87 -53.03
N ARG A 17 41.45 3.00 -54.40
CA ARG A 17 41.57 1.85 -55.28
C ARG A 17 42.77 0.98 -54.92
N GLN A 18 43.93 1.59 -54.65
CA GLN A 18 45.13 0.88 -54.19
C GLN A 18 44.85 0.14 -52.81
N TRP A 19 44.21 0.80 -51.89
CA TRP A 19 43.85 0.19 -50.60
C TRP A 19 42.89 -0.99 -50.78
N LEU A 20 41.82 -0.83 -51.57
CA LEU A 20 40.91 -1.92 -51.93
C LEU A 20 41.59 -3.08 -52.63
N GLY A 21 42.52 -2.78 -53.58
CA GLY A 21 43.33 -3.80 -54.25
C GLY A 21 44.23 -4.57 -53.31
N ALA A 22 44.93 -3.90 -52.43
CA ALA A 22 45.71 -4.53 -51.39
C ALA A 22 44.82 -5.41 -50.45
N LEU A 23 43.67 -4.91 -50.06
CA LEU A 23 42.70 -5.66 -49.26
C LEU A 23 42.16 -6.90 -50.01
N ALA A 24 41.94 -6.81 -51.31
CA ALA A 24 41.48 -7.93 -52.15
C ALA A 24 42.52 -9.03 -52.28
N SER A 25 43.81 -8.68 -52.35
CA SER A 25 44.92 -9.61 -52.57
C SER A 25 45.47 -10.23 -51.28
N ASP A 26 45.31 -9.57 -50.12
CA ASP A 26 45.87 -10.01 -48.84
C ASP A 26 44.77 -10.44 -47.83
N ALA A 27 44.69 -11.74 -47.53
CA ALA A 27 43.76 -12.30 -46.59
C ALA A 27 44.03 -11.85 -45.13
N ALA A 28 45.29 -11.60 -44.77
CA ALA A 28 45.65 -11.13 -43.43
C ALA A 28 45.21 -9.67 -43.22
N ALA A 29 45.36 -8.82 -44.26
CA ALA A 29 44.87 -7.45 -44.23
C ALA A 29 43.35 -7.38 -44.09
N ARG A 30 42.61 -8.26 -44.78
CA ARG A 30 41.15 -8.35 -44.60
C ARG A 30 40.75 -8.74 -43.19
N GLN A 31 41.45 -9.75 -42.63
CA GLN A 31 41.19 -10.21 -41.25
C GLN A 31 41.49 -9.09 -40.23
N ASP A 32 42.55 -8.32 -40.43
CA ASP A 32 42.91 -7.20 -39.55
C ASP A 32 41.87 -6.07 -39.58
N VAL A 33 41.37 -5.72 -40.79
CA VAL A 33 40.30 -4.72 -40.95
C VAL A 33 39.01 -5.21 -40.28
N ALA A 34 38.63 -6.46 -40.51
CA ALA A 34 37.44 -7.05 -39.90
C ALA A 34 37.55 -7.07 -38.35
N HIS A 35 38.73 -7.45 -37.84
CA HIS A 35 38.98 -7.48 -36.39
C HIS A 35 38.92 -6.07 -35.77
N ARG A 36 39.52 -5.07 -36.41
CA ARG A 36 39.45 -3.68 -35.94
C ARG A 36 38.03 -3.14 -35.97
N SER A 37 37.29 -3.40 -37.06
CA SER A 37 35.88 -2.98 -37.19
C SER A 37 35.00 -3.63 -36.10
N LEU A 38 35.16 -4.94 -35.90
CA LEU A 38 34.41 -5.67 -34.85
C LEU A 38 34.75 -5.16 -33.43
N THR A 39 36.03 -4.98 -33.16
CA THR A 39 36.49 -4.45 -31.85
C THR A 39 35.98 -3.03 -31.62
N GLY A 40 35.98 -2.18 -32.66
CA GLY A 40 35.41 -0.84 -32.58
C GLY A 40 33.91 -0.84 -32.35
N ALA A 41 33.17 -1.69 -33.06
CA ALA A 41 31.71 -1.85 -32.85
C ALA A 41 31.36 -2.35 -31.43
N ILE A 42 32.08 -3.38 -30.98
CA ILE A 42 31.89 -3.89 -29.61
C ILE A 42 32.19 -2.79 -28.58
N GLY A 43 33.30 -2.07 -28.73
CA GLY A 43 33.67 -0.96 -27.85
C GLY A 43 32.60 0.14 -27.80
N SER A 44 32.04 0.51 -28.96
CA SER A 44 30.95 1.49 -29.03
C SER A 44 29.67 1.00 -28.35
N LEU A 45 29.29 -0.25 -28.58
CA LEU A 45 28.11 -0.85 -27.93
C LEU A 45 28.27 -0.91 -26.40
N LEU A 46 29.43 -1.32 -25.90
CA LEU A 46 29.71 -1.35 -24.48
C LEU A 46 29.61 0.03 -23.83
N ALA A 47 30.18 1.06 -24.49
CA ALA A 47 30.10 2.43 -23.99
C ALA A 47 28.66 2.97 -23.97
N GLN A 48 27.85 2.71 -24.99
CA GLN A 48 26.44 3.10 -25.01
C GLN A 48 25.63 2.35 -23.98
N SER A 49 25.90 1.06 -23.77
CA SER A 49 25.22 0.25 -22.76
C SER A 49 25.57 0.66 -21.33
N GLU A 50 26.78 1.17 -21.10
CA GLU A 50 27.17 1.74 -19.78
C GLU A 50 26.35 3.00 -19.45
N LEU A 51 26.17 3.88 -20.45
CA LEU A 51 25.30 5.06 -20.27
C LEU A 51 23.85 4.65 -19.99
N LEU A 52 23.35 3.63 -20.67
CA LEU A 52 22.01 3.08 -20.40
C LEU A 52 21.91 2.50 -18.99
N ALA A 53 22.93 1.82 -18.49
CA ALA A 53 22.93 1.28 -17.14
C ALA A 53 22.91 2.38 -16.07
N VAL A 54 23.55 3.52 -16.32
CA VAL A 54 23.48 4.71 -15.45
C VAL A 54 22.06 5.29 -15.44
N GLU A 55 21.46 5.44 -16.61
CA GLU A 55 20.10 5.97 -16.75
C GLU A 55 19.06 5.07 -16.06
N LEU A 56 19.17 3.75 -16.27
CA LEU A 56 18.32 2.77 -15.58
C LEU A 56 18.45 2.85 -14.06
N ALA A 57 19.66 3.01 -13.53
CA ALA A 57 19.87 3.16 -12.09
C ALA A 57 19.22 4.44 -11.54
N SER A 58 19.29 5.54 -12.30
CA SER A 58 18.59 6.79 -11.93
C SER A 58 17.08 6.59 -11.89
N GLN A 59 16.52 5.95 -12.91
CA GLN A 59 15.09 5.65 -12.97
C GLN A 59 14.64 4.71 -11.84
N GLU A 60 15.43 3.69 -11.51
CA GLU A 60 15.15 2.78 -10.38
C GLU A 60 15.13 3.54 -9.05
N ALA A 61 16.08 4.46 -8.84
CA ALA A 61 16.14 5.29 -7.64
C ALA A 61 14.93 6.23 -7.54
N GLU A 62 14.55 6.89 -8.63
CA GLU A 62 13.35 7.73 -8.71
C GLU A 62 12.07 6.94 -8.40
N HIS A 63 11.91 5.75 -8.99
CA HIS A 63 10.77 4.89 -8.71
C HIS A 63 10.74 4.40 -7.27
N ALA A 64 11.91 4.13 -6.66
CA ALA A 64 12.00 3.75 -5.25
C ALA A 64 11.55 4.89 -4.32
N GLU A 65 11.91 6.15 -4.63
CA GLU A 65 11.42 7.32 -3.89
C GLU A 65 9.91 7.48 -4.01
N LEU A 66 9.37 7.36 -5.22
CA LEU A 66 7.93 7.47 -5.46
C LEU A 66 7.15 6.37 -4.72
N ARG A 67 7.67 5.13 -4.71
CA ARG A 67 7.06 4.04 -3.93
C ARG A 67 7.11 4.32 -2.43
N ARG A 68 8.25 4.80 -1.92
CA ARG A 68 8.37 5.19 -0.50
C ARG A 68 7.39 6.29 -0.13
N ALA A 69 7.25 7.32 -0.96
CA ALA A 69 6.28 8.38 -0.74
C ALA A 69 4.84 7.85 -0.68
N ALA A 70 4.46 6.95 -1.61
CA ALA A 70 3.14 6.34 -1.59
C ALA A 70 2.89 5.52 -0.33
N THR A 71 3.84 4.68 0.08
CA THR A 71 3.72 3.87 1.29
C THR A 71 3.64 4.75 2.54
N SER A 72 4.51 5.75 2.67
CA SER A 72 4.53 6.66 3.83
C SER A 72 3.22 7.43 4.00
N GLU A 73 2.63 7.97 2.92
CA GLU A 73 1.37 8.71 3.02
C GLU A 73 0.19 7.82 3.48
N HIS A 74 0.21 6.54 3.12
CA HIS A 74 -0.80 5.57 3.56
C HIS A 74 -0.53 5.04 4.97
N ASP A 75 0.73 4.90 5.37
CA ASP A 75 1.12 4.56 6.75
C ASP A 75 0.74 5.69 7.71
N ASP A 76 0.98 6.95 7.34
CA ASP A 76 0.58 8.12 8.11
C ASP A 76 -0.96 8.21 8.25
N ALA A 77 -1.71 7.82 7.20
CA ALA A 77 -3.16 7.76 7.26
C ALA A 77 -3.66 6.65 8.21
N LEU A 78 -3.01 5.50 8.18
CA LEU A 78 -3.27 4.40 9.12
C LEU A 78 -3.02 4.85 10.57
N GLU A 79 -1.89 5.52 10.83
CA GLU A 79 -1.55 6.04 12.16
C GLU A 79 -2.63 6.99 12.67
N ARG A 80 -3.11 7.93 11.84
CA ARG A 80 -4.21 8.83 12.20
C ARG A 80 -5.51 8.11 12.51
N VAL A 81 -5.83 7.04 11.77
CA VAL A 81 -7.01 6.21 12.07
C VAL A 81 -6.86 5.52 13.42
N ILE A 82 -5.69 4.94 13.70
CA ILE A 82 -5.40 4.28 14.98
C ILE A 82 -5.50 5.31 16.11
N GLU A 83 -4.86 6.46 15.99
CA GLU A 83 -4.88 7.54 16.98
C GLU A 83 -6.33 8.01 17.26
N ALA A 84 -7.11 8.29 16.22
CA ALA A 84 -8.50 8.73 16.35
C ALA A 84 -9.40 7.67 17.02
N THR A 85 -9.06 6.39 16.87
CA THR A 85 -9.78 5.30 17.57
C THR A 85 -9.30 5.13 19.00
N GLU A 86 -8.07 5.51 19.33
CA GLU A 86 -7.51 5.43 20.67
C GLU A 86 -7.87 6.61 21.56
N ASP A 87 -7.82 7.83 21.03
CA ASP A 87 -8.13 9.05 21.77
C ASP A 87 -9.65 9.34 21.84
N GLY A 88 -10.45 8.61 21.06
CA GLY A 88 -11.90 8.78 20.99
C GLY A 88 -12.35 9.99 20.16
N SER A 89 -11.47 10.64 19.44
CA SER A 89 -11.80 11.81 18.60
C SER A 89 -12.83 11.49 17.52
N MET A 90 -12.91 10.22 17.11
CA MET A 90 -13.96 9.73 16.20
C MET A 90 -15.38 9.77 16.79
N LEU A 91 -15.53 9.98 18.10
CA LEU A 91 -16.81 9.91 18.82
C LEU A 91 -17.50 11.26 18.96
N HIS A 92 -17.11 12.25 18.16
CA HIS A 92 -17.72 13.58 18.16
C HIS A 92 -19.07 13.63 17.42
N GLY A 93 -19.83 14.68 17.67
CA GLY A 93 -21.06 14.97 16.94
C GLY A 93 -22.20 13.97 17.20
N GLU A 94 -22.67 13.29 16.16
CA GLU A 94 -23.83 12.41 16.23
C GLU A 94 -23.64 11.21 17.17
N VAL A 95 -22.42 10.63 17.20
CA VAL A 95 -22.10 9.49 18.07
C VAL A 95 -22.26 9.89 19.54
N LEU A 96 -21.71 11.03 19.93
CA LEU A 96 -21.81 11.56 21.29
C LEU A 96 -23.27 11.90 21.63
N ALA A 97 -24.01 12.52 20.71
CA ALA A 97 -25.42 12.84 20.92
C ALA A 97 -26.28 11.58 21.09
N ARG A 98 -26.07 10.55 20.29
CA ARG A 98 -26.77 9.26 20.42
C ARG A 98 -26.39 8.52 21.71
N TRP A 99 -25.14 8.64 22.15
CA TRP A 99 -24.71 8.12 23.44
C TRP A 99 -25.40 8.83 24.58
N GLN A 100 -25.42 10.15 24.60
CA GLN A 100 -26.09 10.94 25.63
C GLN A 100 -27.61 10.64 25.68
N GLU A 101 -28.25 10.49 24.52
CA GLU A 101 -29.64 10.05 24.43
C GLU A 101 -29.84 8.67 25.07
N PHE A 102 -28.98 7.71 24.75
CA PHE A 102 -29.07 6.34 25.25
C PHE A 102 -28.89 6.25 26.79
N VAL A 103 -27.92 6.98 27.32
CA VAL A 103 -27.65 7.01 28.75
C VAL A 103 -28.68 7.89 29.50
N GLY A 104 -29.01 9.05 28.92
CA GLY A 104 -29.91 10.03 29.54
C GLY A 104 -31.37 9.56 29.64
N THR A 105 -31.82 8.69 28.72
CA THR A 105 -33.16 8.08 28.76
C THR A 105 -33.30 6.98 29.82
N GLY A 106 -32.20 6.61 30.48
CA GLY A 106 -32.18 5.49 31.44
C GLY A 106 -32.37 4.12 30.79
N ASP A 107 -32.32 4.04 29.45
CA ASP A 107 -32.47 2.78 28.74
C ASP A 107 -31.31 1.81 29.02
N LEU A 108 -30.13 2.33 29.35
CA LEU A 108 -29.02 1.54 29.87
C LEU A 108 -29.40 0.87 31.19
N PHE A 109 -29.96 1.62 32.14
CA PHE A 109 -30.37 1.11 33.45
C PHE A 109 -31.61 0.23 33.36
N ARG A 110 -32.58 0.59 32.51
CA ARG A 110 -33.75 -0.24 32.24
C ARG A 110 -33.41 -1.58 31.64
N SER A 111 -32.42 -1.63 30.74
CA SER A 111 -31.92 -2.88 30.17
C SER A 111 -31.19 -3.76 31.18
N LEU A 112 -30.65 -3.17 32.24
CA LEU A 112 -30.03 -3.87 33.37
C LEU A 112 -31.03 -4.20 34.48
N GLU A 113 -32.03 -3.34 34.78
CA GLU A 113 -33.04 -3.51 35.81
C GLU A 113 -34.18 -4.49 35.46
N VAL A 114 -34.49 -4.74 34.22
CA VAL A 114 -35.57 -5.69 33.77
C VAL A 114 -35.37 -7.11 34.30
N GLN A 115 -34.32 -7.35 35.07
CA GLN A 115 -34.07 -8.65 35.69
C GLN A 115 -34.53 -8.78 37.15
N VAL A 116 -34.98 -7.73 37.82
CA VAL A 116 -35.35 -7.80 39.23
C VAL A 116 -36.87 -7.78 39.50
N GLY A 117 -37.68 -7.47 38.49
CA GLY A 117 -39.14 -7.36 38.71
C GLY A 117 -39.99 -7.93 37.58
N ARG A 118 -40.79 -8.92 37.89
CA ARG A 118 -41.88 -9.46 37.07
C ARG A 118 -42.87 -8.39 36.67
N VAL A 119 -42.71 -7.74 35.51
CA VAL A 119 -43.82 -7.07 34.79
C VAL A 119 -43.68 -7.37 33.29
N ARG A 120 -44.14 -8.54 32.96
CA ARG A 120 -44.41 -8.99 31.59
C ARG A 120 -45.78 -8.40 31.22
N ASP A 121 -45.90 -7.78 30.11
CA ASP A 121 -47.12 -7.66 29.27
C ASP A 121 -47.62 -6.29 28.84
N ARG A 122 -46.98 -5.15 29.12
CA ARG A 122 -47.57 -3.87 28.63
C ARG A 122 -46.73 -2.92 27.80
N VAL A 123 -45.48 -3.26 27.45
CA VAL A 123 -44.58 -2.34 26.71
C VAL A 123 -44.35 -2.72 25.24
N THR A 124 -44.82 -3.90 24.84
CA THR A 124 -44.54 -4.42 23.48
C THR A 124 -45.35 -3.76 22.35
N SER A 125 -46.37 -2.98 22.64
CA SER A 125 -47.24 -2.41 21.61
C SER A 125 -46.87 -1.00 21.10
N LEU A 126 -46.00 -0.26 21.84
CA LEU A 126 -45.68 1.13 21.51
C LEU A 126 -44.36 1.32 20.73
N LEU A 127 -43.56 0.27 20.59
CA LEU A 127 -42.21 0.35 19.94
C LEU A 127 -42.14 -0.33 18.54
N ARG A 128 -43.27 -0.66 17.93
CA ARG A 128 -43.29 -1.12 16.55
C ARG A 128 -42.95 0.01 15.62
N GLY A 129 -41.67 0.09 15.19
CA GLY A 129 -41.23 0.97 14.10
C GLY A 129 -39.98 1.82 14.35
N ARG A 130 -39.47 1.90 15.60
CA ARG A 130 -38.21 2.60 15.87
C ARG A 130 -37.10 1.61 16.20
N PRO A 131 -35.89 1.72 15.58
CA PRO A 131 -34.73 0.93 15.99
C PRO A 131 -34.48 1.11 17.49
N ALA A 132 -34.11 0.02 18.18
CA ALA A 132 -33.73 0.10 19.57
C ALA A 132 -32.58 1.10 19.79
N PRO A 133 -32.56 1.90 20.86
CA PRO A 133 -31.56 2.93 21.11
C PRO A 133 -30.12 2.44 20.96
N ALA A 134 -29.81 1.26 21.49
CA ALA A 134 -28.48 0.65 21.36
C ALA A 134 -28.09 0.36 19.88
N LYS A 135 -29.05 -0.03 19.04
CA LYS A 135 -28.79 -0.25 17.60
C LYS A 135 -28.48 1.07 16.88
N ARG A 136 -29.09 2.18 17.26
CA ARG A 136 -28.79 3.50 16.72
C ARG A 136 -27.37 3.96 17.06
N VAL A 137 -26.88 3.66 18.24
CA VAL A 137 -25.50 3.96 18.64
C VAL A 137 -24.50 3.08 17.89
N GLU A 138 -24.78 1.79 17.77
CA GLU A 138 -23.96 0.87 16.97
C GLU A 138 -23.82 1.34 15.51
N GLN A 139 -24.93 1.78 14.92
CA GLN A 139 -24.96 2.33 13.57
C GLN A 139 -24.16 3.66 13.49
N ALA A 140 -24.32 4.57 14.46
CA ALA A 140 -23.60 5.83 14.48
C ALA A 140 -22.07 5.64 14.59
N ILE A 141 -21.61 4.74 15.47
CA ILE A 141 -20.18 4.39 15.57
C ILE A 141 -19.68 3.77 14.26
N GLY A 142 -20.45 2.83 13.69
CA GLY A 142 -20.09 2.23 12.42
C GLY A 142 -19.97 3.27 11.30
N SER A 143 -20.91 4.21 11.20
CA SER A 143 -20.86 5.30 10.21
C SER A 143 -19.65 6.20 10.41
N SER A 144 -19.36 6.62 11.64
CA SER A 144 -18.19 7.49 11.92
C SER A 144 -16.87 6.80 11.60
N LEU A 145 -16.73 5.50 11.86
CA LEU A 145 -15.53 4.75 11.51
C LEU A 145 -15.39 4.59 9.99
N VAL A 146 -16.49 4.35 9.27
CA VAL A 146 -16.48 4.32 7.81
C VAL A 146 -16.07 5.68 7.25
N GLU A 147 -16.66 6.77 7.73
CA GLU A 147 -16.32 8.13 7.32
C GLU A 147 -14.84 8.46 7.56
N LEU A 148 -14.31 8.08 8.72
CA LEU A 148 -12.90 8.26 9.06
C LEU A 148 -11.98 7.48 8.10
N LEU A 149 -12.25 6.19 7.87
CA LEU A 149 -11.48 5.36 6.94
C LEU A 149 -11.49 5.92 5.52
N VAL A 150 -12.66 6.37 5.04
CA VAL A 150 -12.81 6.96 3.72
C VAL A 150 -12.06 8.29 3.62
N ALA A 151 -12.21 9.17 4.62
CA ALA A 151 -11.55 10.48 4.63
C ALA A 151 -10.01 10.36 4.64
N GLU A 152 -9.46 9.49 5.50
CA GLU A 152 -8.01 9.27 5.58
C GLU A 152 -7.47 8.58 4.32
N SER A 153 -8.23 7.64 3.75
CA SER A 153 -7.88 7.02 2.46
C SER A 153 -7.81 8.04 1.32
N GLN A 154 -8.79 8.91 1.21
CA GLN A 154 -8.80 9.98 0.21
C GLN A 154 -7.65 10.96 0.43
N ARG A 155 -7.37 11.32 1.68
CA ARG A 155 -6.24 12.18 2.05
C ARG A 155 -4.92 11.59 1.60
N ALA A 156 -4.67 10.29 1.89
CA ALA A 156 -3.46 9.58 1.50
C ALA A 156 -3.28 9.53 -0.02
N CYS A 157 -4.34 9.18 -0.77
CA CYS A 157 -4.33 9.18 -2.23
C CYS A 157 -3.99 10.56 -2.81
N LEU A 158 -4.64 11.63 -2.31
CA LEU A 158 -4.37 13.00 -2.76
C LEU A 158 -2.97 13.49 -2.37
N ALA A 159 -2.45 13.07 -1.23
CA ALA A 159 -1.09 13.42 -0.80
C ALA A 159 -0.05 12.71 -1.67
N THR A 160 -0.24 11.43 -1.96
CA THR A 160 0.58 10.65 -2.90
C THR A 160 0.57 11.27 -4.29
N GLU A 161 -0.61 11.59 -4.83
CA GLU A 161 -0.74 12.24 -6.14
C GLU A 161 0.02 13.56 -6.19
N ARG A 162 -0.11 14.40 -5.17
CA ARG A 162 0.61 15.69 -5.08
C ARG A 162 2.11 15.49 -4.98
N SER A 163 2.57 14.49 -4.22
CA SER A 163 3.98 14.13 -4.08
C SER A 163 4.57 13.69 -5.43
N TRP A 164 3.89 12.80 -6.14
CA TRP A 164 4.28 12.32 -7.45
C TRP A 164 4.34 13.41 -8.51
N ARG A 165 3.33 14.30 -8.53
CA ARG A 165 3.33 15.47 -9.45
C ARG A 165 4.53 16.40 -9.18
N ARG A 166 4.87 16.64 -7.91
CA ARG A 166 6.03 17.46 -7.56
C ARG A 166 7.36 16.83 -7.96
N ALA A 167 7.45 15.51 -7.91
CA ALA A 167 8.61 14.74 -8.36
C ALA A 167 8.71 14.65 -9.90
N GLY A 168 7.76 15.19 -10.65
CA GLY A 168 7.78 15.17 -12.12
C GLY A 168 7.40 13.83 -12.73
N THR A 169 6.70 12.97 -11.99
CA THR A 169 6.21 11.66 -12.48
C THR A 169 5.39 11.84 -13.76
N SER A 170 5.59 10.94 -14.72
CA SER A 170 4.87 10.98 -15.99
C SER A 170 3.35 10.90 -15.79
N GLN A 171 2.61 11.70 -16.54
CA GLN A 171 1.14 11.70 -16.49
C GLN A 171 0.54 10.31 -16.75
N GLN A 172 1.22 9.50 -17.57
CA GLN A 172 0.79 8.14 -17.87
C GLN A 172 0.90 7.20 -16.64
N ALA A 173 1.98 7.29 -15.86
CA ALA A 173 2.14 6.51 -14.64
C ALA A 173 1.11 6.92 -13.60
N LEU A 174 0.89 8.23 -13.44
CA LEU A 174 -0.11 8.76 -12.53
C LEU A 174 -1.53 8.32 -12.92
N ASN A 175 -1.89 8.40 -14.21
CA ASN A 175 -3.21 7.96 -14.68
C ASN A 175 -3.42 6.46 -14.47
N ARG A 176 -2.37 5.63 -14.64
CA ARG A 176 -2.45 4.19 -14.34
C ARG A 176 -2.73 3.95 -12.86
N ALA A 177 -1.99 4.62 -11.98
CA ALA A 177 -2.21 4.49 -10.53
C ALA A 177 -3.63 4.89 -10.14
N LEU A 178 -4.09 6.05 -10.59
CA LEU A 178 -5.42 6.58 -10.26
C LEU A 178 -6.56 5.74 -10.85
N ALA A 179 -6.34 5.02 -11.95
CA ALA A 179 -7.35 4.11 -12.52
C ALA A 179 -7.60 2.87 -11.65
N GLU A 180 -6.59 2.44 -10.88
CA GLU A 180 -6.68 1.30 -9.96
C GLU A 180 -7.19 1.70 -8.57
N VAL A 181 -7.15 2.99 -8.22
CA VAL A 181 -7.68 3.49 -6.94
C VAL A 181 -9.21 3.38 -6.96
N PRO A 182 -9.82 2.75 -5.93
CA PRO A 182 -11.27 2.65 -5.86
C PRO A 182 -11.94 4.03 -5.91
N SER A 183 -13.06 4.13 -6.61
CA SER A 183 -13.89 5.33 -6.55
C SER A 183 -14.36 5.59 -5.12
N GLN A 184 -14.83 6.81 -4.83
CA GLN A 184 -15.36 7.14 -3.51
C GLN A 184 -16.43 6.13 -3.05
N THR A 185 -17.40 5.81 -3.89
CA THR A 185 -18.44 4.83 -3.58
C THR A 185 -17.88 3.42 -3.38
N GLY A 186 -16.86 3.03 -4.19
CA GLY A 186 -16.17 1.75 -4.02
C GLY A 186 -15.46 1.68 -2.67
N LEU A 187 -14.81 2.77 -2.27
CA LEU A 187 -14.12 2.89 -0.98
C LEU A 187 -15.11 2.84 0.19
N GLU A 188 -16.25 3.53 0.10
CA GLU A 188 -17.32 3.47 1.10
C GLU A 188 -17.82 2.02 1.30
N VAL A 189 -18.02 1.26 0.21
CA VAL A 189 -18.43 -0.14 0.28
C VAL A 189 -17.37 -1.00 0.97
N VAL A 190 -16.09 -0.82 0.62
CA VAL A 190 -14.99 -1.58 1.23
C VAL A 190 -14.86 -1.24 2.72
N ALA A 191 -14.88 0.04 3.07
CA ALA A 191 -14.81 0.50 4.45
C ALA A 191 -16.01 0.00 5.28
N ALA A 192 -17.22 0.06 4.72
CA ALA A 192 -18.41 -0.46 5.39
C ALA A 192 -18.34 -1.97 5.62
N ALA A 193 -17.85 -2.75 4.66
CA ALA A 193 -17.64 -4.18 4.81
C ALA A 193 -16.61 -4.48 5.92
N LEU A 194 -15.47 -3.76 5.92
CA LEU A 194 -14.44 -3.87 6.95
C LEU A 194 -15.01 -3.63 8.34
N VAL A 195 -15.73 -2.53 8.52
CA VAL A 195 -16.34 -2.15 9.80
C VAL A 195 -17.39 -3.17 10.24
N HIS A 196 -18.23 -3.65 9.33
CA HIS A 196 -19.22 -4.67 9.62
C HIS A 196 -18.57 -5.99 10.08
N ASP A 197 -17.51 -6.42 9.40
CA ASP A 197 -16.79 -7.64 9.76
C ASP A 197 -16.07 -7.50 11.11
N TRP A 198 -15.49 -6.34 11.37
CA TRP A 198 -14.92 -6.02 12.68
C TRP A 198 -15.97 -6.07 13.79
N GLN A 199 -17.13 -5.44 13.59
CA GLN A 199 -18.24 -5.49 14.54
C GLN A 199 -18.68 -6.92 14.83
N ARG A 200 -18.78 -7.79 13.83
CA ARG A 200 -19.12 -9.21 14.02
C ARG A 200 -18.05 -9.94 14.83
N GLN A 201 -16.78 -9.65 14.60
CA GLN A 201 -15.68 -10.24 15.37
C GLN A 201 -15.70 -9.82 16.83
N VAL A 202 -15.92 -8.53 17.09
CA VAL A 202 -16.10 -8.02 18.47
C VAL A 202 -17.23 -8.73 19.18
N LEU A 203 -18.37 -8.96 18.52
CA LEU A 203 -19.48 -9.73 19.08
C LEU A 203 -19.09 -11.17 19.43
N THR A 204 -18.28 -11.78 18.59
CA THR A 204 -17.76 -13.13 18.80
C THR A 204 -16.84 -13.18 20.01
N LEU A 205 -15.94 -12.18 20.16
CA LEU A 205 -15.07 -12.03 21.33
C LEU A 205 -15.87 -11.91 22.63
N VAL A 206 -16.91 -11.09 22.63
CA VAL A 206 -17.79 -10.94 23.80
C VAL A 206 -18.48 -12.24 24.18
N ARG A 207 -18.90 -13.02 23.18
CA ARG A 207 -19.56 -14.33 23.42
C ARG A 207 -18.59 -15.37 23.95
N SER A 208 -17.33 -15.34 23.56
CA SER A 208 -16.33 -16.32 23.95
C SER A 208 -15.73 -16.04 25.33
N GLU A 209 -15.61 -14.78 25.74
CA GLU A 209 -14.96 -14.35 26.99
C GLU A 209 -15.93 -14.23 28.17
N GLY A 210 -17.23 -14.29 27.94
CA GLY A 210 -18.21 -14.27 28.99
C GLY A 210 -18.02 -15.48 29.92
N SER A 211 -17.32 -15.29 31.04
CA SER A 211 -16.98 -16.32 32.01
C SER A 211 -18.20 -16.92 32.71
N ASP A 212 -19.32 -16.21 32.72
CA ASP A 212 -20.60 -16.70 33.22
C ASP A 212 -21.60 -16.92 32.07
N LYS A 213 -21.77 -18.18 31.67
CA LYS A 213 -22.70 -18.57 30.60
C LYS A 213 -24.13 -18.04 30.83
N ARG A 214 -24.54 -17.81 32.07
CA ARG A 214 -25.86 -17.26 32.41
C ARG A 214 -25.91 -15.76 32.12
N LEU A 215 -24.84 -15.05 32.38
CA LEU A 215 -24.74 -13.59 32.16
C LEU A 215 -24.60 -13.28 30.66
N THR A 216 -23.78 -14.05 29.97
CA THR A 216 -23.65 -13.97 28.49
C THR A 216 -24.96 -14.33 27.79
N ALA A 217 -25.65 -15.38 28.23
CA ALA A 217 -26.98 -15.74 27.75
C ALA A 217 -28.04 -14.66 28.00
N ARG A 218 -27.92 -13.94 29.11
CA ARG A 218 -28.81 -12.83 29.47
C ARG A 218 -28.55 -11.58 28.66
N LEU A 219 -27.28 -11.23 28.42
CA LEU A 219 -26.90 -10.13 27.53
C LEU A 219 -27.31 -10.42 26.08
N LEU A 220 -27.18 -11.68 25.63
CA LEU A 220 -27.65 -12.14 24.34
C LEU A 220 -29.16 -12.19 24.20
N SER A 221 -29.90 -12.45 25.30
CA SER A 221 -31.36 -12.41 25.33
C SER A 221 -31.95 -10.99 25.22
N LEU A 222 -31.12 -9.97 25.51
CA LEU A 222 -31.43 -8.56 25.21
C LEU A 222 -31.33 -8.24 23.68
N GLY A 223 -31.00 -9.25 22.89
CA GLY A 223 -30.91 -9.15 21.43
C GLY A 223 -29.73 -8.29 20.98
N VAL A 224 -29.83 -7.76 19.76
CA VAL A 224 -28.83 -6.86 19.11
C VAL A 224 -28.41 -5.66 19.99
N ASN A 225 -29.21 -5.35 21.02
CA ASN A 225 -28.94 -4.25 21.96
C ASN A 225 -27.70 -4.46 22.84
N GLY A 226 -27.35 -5.71 23.16
CA GLY A 226 -26.15 -6.01 23.97
C GLY A 226 -24.85 -5.75 23.21
N ALA A 227 -24.87 -5.90 21.90
CA ALA A 227 -23.72 -5.72 21.04
C ALA A 227 -23.28 -4.25 20.94
N GLY A 228 -24.22 -3.35 20.74
CA GLY A 228 -23.95 -1.91 20.67
C GLY A 228 -23.37 -1.37 21.98
N VAL A 229 -23.87 -1.88 23.11
CA VAL A 229 -23.33 -1.50 24.43
C VAL A 229 -21.90 -1.96 24.60
N VAL A 230 -21.57 -3.19 24.20
CA VAL A 230 -20.21 -3.72 24.35
C VAL A 230 -19.24 -3.04 23.38
N LEU A 231 -19.65 -2.82 22.12
CA LEU A 231 -18.85 -2.09 21.15
C LEU A 231 -18.52 -0.69 21.67
N MET A 232 -19.51 -0.03 22.24
CA MET A 232 -19.37 1.30 22.80
C MET A 232 -18.38 1.34 23.96
N ILE A 233 -18.41 0.31 24.81
CA ILE A 233 -17.51 0.21 25.95
C ILE A 233 -16.08 -0.07 25.51
N LEU A 234 -15.89 -0.93 24.52
CA LEU A 234 -14.58 -1.17 23.92
C LEU A 234 -13.97 0.12 23.37
N VAL A 235 -14.80 1.00 22.82
CA VAL A 235 -14.35 2.28 22.30
C VAL A 235 -14.18 3.33 23.43
N PHE A 236 -15.11 3.41 24.38
CA PHE A 236 -15.09 4.43 25.46
C PHE A 236 -14.29 4.05 26.71
N ALA A 237 -14.10 2.76 27.02
CA ALA A 237 -13.42 2.34 28.24
C ALA A 237 -11.94 2.75 28.30
N HIS A 238 -11.34 3.15 27.17
CA HIS A 238 -9.94 3.57 27.11
C HIS A 238 -9.72 5.06 26.89
N THR A 239 -10.75 5.79 26.49
CA THR A 239 -10.64 7.24 26.28
C THR A 239 -10.64 8.04 27.59
N GLY A 240 -10.52 7.36 28.74
CA GLY A 240 -10.47 8.02 30.05
C GLY A 240 -11.70 8.89 30.36
N GLY A 241 -12.82 8.66 29.65
CA GLY A 241 -13.99 9.50 29.72
C GLY A 241 -13.63 10.95 29.39
N LEU A 242 -13.60 11.32 28.10
CA LEU A 242 -13.56 12.71 27.61
C LEU A 242 -12.59 13.62 28.42
N THR A 243 -11.30 13.51 28.15
CA THR A 243 -10.28 14.41 28.73
C THR A 243 -10.18 15.73 27.96
N GLY A 244 -11.26 16.37 27.67
CA GLY A 244 -11.25 17.73 27.11
C GLY A 244 -12.36 18.56 27.75
N GLY A 245 -12.01 19.59 28.47
CA GLY A 245 -12.73 20.77 29.01
C GLY A 245 -14.26 20.85 29.09
N GLU A 246 -15.02 19.88 28.55
CA GLU A 246 -16.50 19.86 28.52
C GLU A 246 -17.11 18.79 29.46
N VAL A 247 -16.34 18.33 30.42
CA VAL A 247 -16.65 17.17 31.31
C VAL A 247 -17.72 17.43 32.35
N GLY A 248 -18.42 18.56 32.29
CA GLY A 248 -19.34 18.96 33.37
C GLY A 248 -20.55 18.05 33.61
N ILE A 249 -21.07 17.33 32.63
CA ILE A 249 -22.33 16.55 32.76
C ILE A 249 -22.23 15.12 32.22
N ALA A 250 -21.42 14.87 31.18
CA ALA A 250 -21.31 13.55 30.55
C ALA A 250 -20.34 12.57 31.28
N GLY A 251 -19.39 13.07 32.09
CA GLY A 251 -18.38 12.27 32.76
C GLY A 251 -18.91 11.30 33.80
N GLY A 252 -19.98 11.65 34.51
CA GLY A 252 -20.55 10.79 35.56
C GLY A 252 -21.20 9.52 35.02
N THR A 253 -21.84 9.59 33.88
CA THR A 253 -22.56 8.47 33.27
C THR A 253 -21.64 7.48 32.54
N ALA A 254 -20.53 7.96 31.94
CA ALA A 254 -19.52 7.11 31.34
C ALA A 254 -18.80 6.27 32.42
N ILE A 255 -18.44 6.86 33.54
CA ILE A 255 -17.80 6.19 34.68
C ILE A 255 -18.73 5.13 35.26
N LEU A 256 -20.04 5.42 35.38
CA LEU A 256 -21.03 4.44 35.88
C LEU A 256 -21.18 3.27 34.92
N ALA A 257 -21.26 3.52 33.61
CA ALA A 257 -21.34 2.46 32.61
C ALA A 257 -20.07 1.57 32.65
N GLN A 258 -18.89 2.16 32.73
CA GLN A 258 -17.64 1.44 32.89
C GLN A 258 -17.64 0.56 34.15
N ARG A 259 -18.02 1.09 35.30
CA ARG A 259 -18.06 0.31 36.55
C ARG A 259 -19.08 -0.85 36.53
N VAL A 260 -20.22 -0.65 35.89
CA VAL A 260 -21.20 -1.72 35.72
C VAL A 260 -20.65 -2.87 34.91
N LEU A 261 -19.86 -2.58 33.88
CA LEU A 261 -19.29 -3.58 32.99
C LEU A 261 -18.05 -4.23 33.57
N GLU A 262 -17.22 -3.49 34.28
CA GLU A 262 -16.15 -4.06 35.11
C GLU A 262 -16.74 -5.04 36.15
N ALA A 263 -17.90 -4.72 36.72
CA ALA A 263 -18.60 -5.61 37.65
C ALA A 263 -19.18 -6.86 36.95
N VAL A 264 -19.56 -6.73 35.67
CA VAL A 264 -20.17 -7.81 34.87
C VAL A 264 -19.13 -8.74 34.26
N PHE A 265 -18.09 -8.20 33.64
CA PHE A 265 -17.09 -8.96 32.90
C PHE A 265 -15.78 -9.14 33.67
N GLY A 266 -15.52 -8.32 34.66
CA GLY A 266 -14.21 -8.21 35.30
C GLY A 266 -13.24 -7.34 34.53
N ASP A 267 -12.43 -6.59 35.23
CA ASP A 267 -11.47 -5.61 34.65
C ASP A 267 -10.47 -6.27 33.70
N GLN A 268 -9.97 -7.46 34.02
CA GLN A 268 -8.99 -8.17 33.20
C GLN A 268 -9.57 -8.64 31.84
N ALA A 269 -10.81 -9.19 31.88
CA ALA A 269 -11.48 -9.65 30.66
C ALA A 269 -11.82 -8.47 29.74
N MET A 270 -12.26 -7.34 30.33
CA MET A 270 -12.53 -6.10 29.57
C MET A 270 -11.30 -5.57 28.87
N ARG A 271 -10.16 -5.45 29.57
CA ARG A 271 -8.90 -5.01 28.95
C ARG A 271 -8.45 -5.95 27.83
N GLY A 272 -8.58 -7.27 28.05
CA GLY A 272 -8.24 -8.27 27.05
C GLY A 272 -9.10 -8.17 25.79
N MET A 273 -10.42 -7.99 25.93
CA MET A 273 -11.33 -7.81 24.80
C MET A 273 -11.05 -6.51 24.04
N THR A 274 -10.85 -5.40 24.75
CA THR A 274 -10.52 -4.11 24.15
C THR A 274 -9.24 -4.19 23.33
N LYS A 275 -8.18 -4.78 23.88
CA LYS A 275 -6.92 -4.96 23.19
C LYS A 275 -7.11 -5.74 21.90
N ARG A 276 -7.77 -6.90 21.93
CA ARG A 276 -8.00 -7.73 20.73
C ARG A 276 -8.89 -7.05 19.70
N ALA A 277 -9.91 -6.32 20.13
CA ALA A 277 -10.77 -5.58 19.21
C ALA A 277 -10.00 -4.47 18.45
N ARG A 278 -9.08 -3.81 19.15
CA ARG A 278 -8.19 -2.79 18.53
C ARG A 278 -7.16 -3.42 17.59
N GLU A 279 -6.54 -4.52 18.00
CA GLU A 279 -5.61 -5.26 17.18
C GLU A 279 -6.27 -5.73 15.86
N ASP A 280 -7.48 -6.30 15.94
CA ASP A 280 -8.24 -6.72 14.75
C ASP A 280 -8.63 -5.53 13.85
N LEU A 281 -9.03 -4.40 14.43
CA LEU A 281 -9.32 -3.18 13.65
C LEU A 281 -8.06 -2.65 12.96
N SER A 282 -6.95 -2.57 13.70
CA SER A 282 -5.65 -2.11 13.18
C SER A 282 -5.17 -3.01 12.04
N GLU A 283 -5.26 -4.33 12.18
CA GLU A 283 -4.88 -5.29 11.14
C GLU A 283 -5.71 -5.10 9.86
N ARG A 284 -7.03 -4.93 10.00
CA ARG A 284 -7.93 -4.68 8.86
C ARG A 284 -7.67 -3.35 8.20
N ALA A 285 -7.46 -2.30 8.98
CA ALA A 285 -7.12 -0.98 8.46
C ALA A 285 -5.75 -1.01 7.75
N THR A 286 -4.75 -1.69 8.31
CA THR A 286 -3.45 -1.91 7.68
C THR A 286 -3.61 -2.56 6.31
N ALA A 287 -4.40 -3.60 6.20
CA ALA A 287 -4.67 -4.26 4.91
C ALA A 287 -5.35 -3.32 3.90
N LEU A 288 -6.28 -2.47 4.34
CA LEU A 288 -6.94 -1.47 3.50
C LEU A 288 -5.93 -0.49 2.92
N PHE A 289 -5.14 0.16 3.79
CA PHE A 289 -4.16 1.18 3.37
C PHE A 289 -3.01 0.59 2.56
N ALA A 290 -2.53 -0.60 2.89
CA ALA A 290 -1.51 -1.31 2.11
C ALA A 290 -2.01 -1.65 0.69
N ASN A 291 -3.27 -2.08 0.54
CA ASN A 291 -3.86 -2.33 -0.76
C ASN A 291 -3.99 -1.04 -1.60
N GLN A 292 -4.29 0.09 -0.98
CA GLN A 292 -4.34 1.38 -1.67
C GLN A 292 -2.96 1.87 -2.08
N ALA A 293 -1.96 1.79 -1.20
CA ALA A 293 -0.57 2.09 -1.53
C ALA A 293 -0.08 1.23 -2.72
N LYS A 294 -0.53 -0.03 -2.78
CA LYS A 294 -0.19 -0.94 -3.86
C LYS A 294 -0.68 -0.47 -5.23
N CYS A 295 -1.85 0.17 -5.33
CA CYS A 295 -2.32 0.75 -6.59
C CYS A 295 -1.29 1.73 -7.19
N PHE A 296 -0.63 2.51 -6.34
CA PHE A 296 0.44 3.41 -6.76
C PHE A 296 1.74 2.68 -7.06
N THR A 297 2.19 1.79 -6.17
CA THR A 297 3.47 1.10 -6.35
C THR A 297 3.51 0.19 -7.58
N ASP A 298 2.39 -0.45 -7.91
CA ASP A 298 2.27 -1.33 -9.07
C ASP A 298 2.19 -0.55 -10.41
N ALA A 299 1.80 0.73 -10.36
CA ALA A 299 1.82 1.61 -11.53
C ALA A 299 3.24 2.00 -11.98
N LEU A 300 4.25 1.76 -11.14
CA LEU A 300 5.66 1.99 -11.40
C LEU A 300 6.38 0.64 -11.64
N PRO A 301 6.36 0.10 -12.86
CA PRO A 301 7.02 -1.17 -13.14
C PRO A 301 8.52 -1.06 -12.89
N LEU A 302 9.12 -2.14 -12.39
CA LEU A 302 10.56 -2.24 -12.32
C LEU A 302 11.13 -2.39 -13.74
N PRO A 303 12.20 -1.67 -14.10
CA PRO A 303 12.86 -1.87 -15.38
C PRO A 303 13.37 -3.33 -15.50
N THR A 304 13.24 -3.87 -16.70
CA THR A 304 13.76 -5.22 -17.00
C THR A 304 14.60 -5.14 -18.28
N PRO A 305 15.89 -5.42 -18.24
CA PRO A 305 16.68 -5.82 -17.05
C PRO A 305 16.88 -4.67 -16.06
N SER A 306 17.20 -5.02 -14.79
CA SER A 306 17.64 -4.02 -13.82
C SER A 306 19.02 -3.46 -14.17
N ALA A 307 19.35 -2.27 -13.64
CA ALA A 307 20.64 -1.64 -13.84
C ALA A 307 21.81 -2.56 -13.42
N ASP A 308 21.66 -3.28 -12.32
CA ASP A 308 22.70 -4.19 -11.83
C ASP A 308 22.84 -5.42 -12.73
N THR A 309 21.74 -6.00 -13.20
CA THR A 309 21.76 -7.10 -14.17
C THR A 309 22.46 -6.67 -15.47
N LEU A 310 22.16 -5.47 -15.96
CA LEU A 310 22.80 -4.93 -17.15
C LEU A 310 24.30 -4.73 -16.92
N ARG A 311 24.72 -4.18 -15.79
CA ARG A 311 26.15 -4.02 -15.45
C ARG A 311 26.89 -5.34 -15.37
N GLU A 312 26.26 -6.37 -14.79
CA GLU A 312 26.85 -7.72 -14.73
C GLU A 312 27.05 -8.30 -16.14
N GLN A 313 26.06 -8.19 -17.00
CA GLN A 313 26.17 -8.61 -18.40
C GLN A 313 27.25 -7.83 -19.16
N LEU A 314 27.36 -6.52 -18.92
CA LEU A 314 28.41 -5.69 -19.53
C LEU A 314 29.79 -6.11 -19.09
N ARG A 315 30.02 -6.43 -17.81
CA ARG A 315 31.30 -6.97 -17.31
C ARG A 315 31.68 -8.26 -18.04
N ALA A 316 30.74 -9.20 -18.14
CA ALA A 316 30.98 -10.45 -18.87
C ALA A 316 31.33 -10.21 -20.36
N CYS A 317 30.64 -9.27 -21.02
CA CYS A 317 30.97 -8.89 -22.38
C CYS A 317 32.34 -8.22 -22.51
N GLN A 318 32.74 -7.36 -21.57
CA GLN A 318 34.06 -6.72 -21.52
C GLN A 318 35.18 -7.74 -21.37
N GLU A 319 35.01 -8.72 -20.48
CA GLU A 319 35.96 -9.81 -20.26
C GLU A 319 36.12 -10.66 -21.53
N ALA A 320 35.01 -11.02 -22.18
CA ALA A 320 35.02 -11.75 -23.44
C ALA A 320 35.71 -10.94 -24.58
N ALA A 321 35.41 -9.64 -24.68
CA ALA A 321 36.03 -8.76 -25.66
C ALA A 321 37.55 -8.60 -25.43
N THR A 322 37.97 -8.58 -24.16
CA THR A 322 39.41 -8.53 -23.82
C THR A 322 40.11 -9.82 -24.22
N SER A 323 39.46 -10.97 -23.96
CA SER A 323 39.98 -12.28 -24.34
C SER A 323 40.14 -12.41 -25.88
N LEU A 324 39.22 -11.82 -26.68
CA LEU A 324 39.34 -11.79 -28.13
C LEU A 324 40.53 -10.95 -28.62
N ARG A 325 40.93 -9.90 -27.91
CA ARG A 325 42.10 -9.06 -28.25
C ARG A 325 43.42 -9.78 -28.01
N VAL A 326 43.46 -10.75 -27.13
CA VAL A 326 44.65 -11.51 -26.74
C VAL A 326 44.91 -12.69 -27.68
N LEU A 327 43.93 -13.10 -28.49
CA LEU A 327 44.13 -14.18 -29.46
C LEU A 327 45.14 -13.73 -30.55
N PRO A 328 46.35 -14.39 -30.67
CA PRO A 328 47.28 -14.02 -31.72
C PRO A 328 46.64 -14.31 -33.08
N ALA A 329 46.79 -13.34 -34.01
CA ALA A 329 46.39 -13.56 -35.41
C ALA A 329 46.99 -14.89 -35.86
N ALA A 330 46.18 -15.82 -36.34
CA ALA A 330 46.63 -17.15 -36.74
C ALA A 330 47.75 -16.97 -37.74
N ARG A 331 49.00 -17.22 -37.31
CA ARG A 331 50.18 -17.25 -38.17
C ARG A 331 49.88 -18.28 -39.26
N GLY A 332 49.67 -17.79 -40.49
CA GLY A 332 49.49 -18.65 -41.66
C GLY A 332 50.53 -19.73 -41.68
N ARG A 333 50.10 -20.98 -41.61
CA ARG A 333 50.97 -22.10 -41.87
C ARG A 333 51.62 -21.93 -43.22
N ARG A 334 52.86 -21.46 -43.23
CA ARG A 334 53.72 -21.59 -44.41
C ARG A 334 53.81 -23.08 -44.74
N THR A 335 53.04 -23.50 -45.73
CA THR A 335 53.31 -24.81 -46.37
C THR A 335 54.66 -24.72 -47.01
N ALA A 336 55.67 -25.29 -46.29
CA ALA A 336 56.98 -25.51 -46.87
C ALA A 336 56.81 -26.44 -48.09
N GLY A 337 56.96 -25.87 -49.27
CA GLY A 337 56.98 -26.60 -50.49
C GLY A 337 58.15 -27.61 -50.46
N ARG A 338 57.78 -28.83 -50.38
CA ARG A 338 58.68 -29.97 -50.52
C ARG A 338 59.07 -30.07 -52.00
N ARG A 339 60.12 -29.38 -52.37
CA ARG A 339 60.87 -29.75 -53.61
C ARG A 339 61.67 -30.99 -53.25
N GLY A 340 61.44 -32.06 -53.94
CA GLY A 340 62.21 -33.31 -53.89
C GLY A 340 62.04 -34.03 -55.20
N ARG A 341 63.06 -34.00 -55.94
CA ARG A 341 63.58 -34.89 -56.97
C ARG A 341 62.64 -35.85 -57.68
#